data_ad1e83f9cc2d79f6e2904343147f1195
#
_entry.id   ad1e83f9cc2d79f6e2904343147f1195
#
_cell.length_a   1.000
_cell.length_b   1.000
_cell.length_c   1.000
_cell.angle_alpha   90.00
_cell.angle_beta   90.00
_cell.angle_gamma   90.00
#
_symmetry.space_group_name_H-M   'P 1'
#
loop_
_entity.id
_entity.type
_entity.pdbx_description
1 polymer ?
#
loop_
_entity_poly.entity_id
_entity_poly.type
_entity_poly.pdbx_seq_one_letter_code
_entity_poly.pdbx_strand_id
1 'polypeptide(L)'
;TATSRGTFELNGVSESELEPAIEAVQAAKLRLGGTGATVRAVVACKGTDCRKGMFDVHAFACRLDKEFYGIDVPKKFKIGVFGCLNSLGKAMAQDIGVMPSFTEPGKFEIYIGGLLGNRPVQGKHIPVPLKEEMVADAIRYVLDIYKTNGIYPQRLRTVLDDKKELWQEINYYFKSLAK
;
A
#
# COMPACT_ATOMS: atom_id res chain seq x y z
N THR A 1 21.50 5.91 -0.23
CA THR A 1 20.75 6.34 -1.43
C THR A 1 19.29 6.52 -1.09
N ALA A 2 18.67 7.63 -1.48
CA ALA A 2 17.22 7.82 -1.38
C ALA A 2 16.54 7.03 -2.50
N THR A 3 15.50 6.25 -2.15
CA THR A 3 14.76 5.44 -3.13
C THR A 3 13.55 6.19 -3.68
N SER A 4 13.03 5.74 -4.80
CA SER A 4 11.78 6.26 -5.40
C SER A 4 10.53 6.04 -4.51
N ARG A 5 10.65 5.28 -3.43
CA ARG A 5 9.59 5.04 -2.46
C ARG A 5 9.68 5.90 -1.20
N GLY A 6 10.63 6.84 -1.15
CA GLY A 6 10.84 7.70 0.02
C GLY A 6 11.52 6.98 1.19
N THR A 7 12.16 5.84 0.95
CA THR A 7 13.02 5.14 1.91
C THR A 7 14.49 5.41 1.61
N PHE A 8 15.38 5.02 2.51
CA PHE A 8 16.83 5.11 2.31
C PHE A 8 17.42 3.70 2.21
N GLU A 9 18.44 3.57 1.40
CA GLU A 9 19.30 2.38 1.32
C GLU A 9 20.71 2.75 1.76
N LEU A 10 21.27 1.95 2.66
CA LEU A 10 22.66 1.98 3.04
C LEU A 10 23.40 1.02 2.13
N ASN A 11 24.24 1.57 1.23
CA ASN A 11 25.00 0.78 0.28
C ASN A 11 26.45 0.62 0.78
N GLY A 12 27.09 -0.51 0.41
CA GLY A 12 28.48 -0.76 0.71
C GLY A 12 28.74 -1.26 2.14
N VAL A 13 27.71 -1.70 2.86
CA VAL A 13 27.87 -2.35 4.17
C VAL A 13 28.40 -3.75 3.94
N SER A 14 29.57 -4.07 4.52
CA SER A 14 30.14 -5.41 4.48
C SER A 14 29.39 -6.35 5.43
N GLU A 15 29.55 -7.66 5.24
CA GLU A 15 28.90 -8.66 6.10
C GLU A 15 29.29 -8.49 7.58
N SER A 16 30.56 -8.15 7.84
CA SER A 16 31.07 -7.89 9.20
C SER A 16 30.53 -6.62 9.86
N GLU A 17 30.02 -5.67 9.05
CA GLU A 17 29.45 -4.40 9.52
C GLU A 17 27.91 -4.44 9.58
N LEU A 18 27.30 -5.55 9.19
CA LEU A 18 25.85 -5.63 9.09
C LEU A 18 25.15 -5.45 10.45
N GLU A 19 25.59 -6.20 11.47
CA GLU A 19 24.99 -6.09 12.81
C GLU A 19 25.20 -4.71 13.43
N PRO A 20 26.41 -4.12 13.44
CA PRO A 20 26.61 -2.73 13.88
C PRO A 20 25.73 -1.72 13.14
N ALA A 21 25.55 -1.88 11.80
CA ALA A 21 24.69 -1.00 11.04
C ALA A 21 23.20 -1.16 11.42
N ILE A 22 22.74 -2.38 11.66
CA ILE A 22 21.39 -2.67 12.15
C ILE A 22 21.16 -1.98 13.51
N GLU A 23 22.07 -2.15 14.45
CA GLU A 23 21.99 -1.55 15.77
C GLU A 23 21.95 -0.02 15.69
N ALA A 24 22.79 0.59 14.85
CA ALA A 24 22.81 2.04 14.63
C ALA A 24 21.48 2.58 14.07
N VAL A 25 20.88 1.86 13.10
CA VAL A 25 19.57 2.21 12.53
C VAL A 25 18.47 2.14 13.59
N GLN A 26 18.49 1.09 14.43
CA GLN A 26 17.51 0.91 15.50
C GLN A 26 17.69 1.94 16.63
N ALA A 27 18.95 2.25 17.00
CA ALA A 27 19.26 3.30 17.99
C ALA A 27 18.77 4.68 17.53
N ALA A 28 18.79 4.94 16.20
CA ALA A 28 18.21 6.13 15.59
C ALA A 28 16.67 6.10 15.53
N LYS A 29 16.01 5.09 16.10
CA LYS A 29 14.54 4.87 16.07
C LYS A 29 13.99 4.74 14.64
N LEU A 30 14.83 4.34 13.70
CA LEU A 30 14.41 4.00 12.34
C LEU A 30 14.10 2.51 12.25
N ARG A 31 13.20 2.16 11.30
CA ARG A 31 12.88 0.76 11.04
C ARG A 31 13.67 0.26 9.84
N LEU A 32 14.13 -0.98 9.92
CA LEU A 32 14.73 -1.66 8.77
C LEU A 32 13.69 -1.82 7.68
N GLY A 33 14.07 -1.54 6.44
CA GLY A 33 13.19 -1.56 5.30
C GLY A 33 12.64 -2.94 5.00
N GLY A 34 11.33 -3.04 4.82
CA GLY A 34 10.68 -4.26 4.35
C GLY A 34 11.22 -4.65 2.98
N THR A 35 11.78 -5.85 2.90
CA THR A 35 12.25 -6.46 1.65
C THR A 35 11.65 -7.86 1.50
N GLY A 36 11.87 -8.54 0.39
CA GLY A 36 11.33 -9.90 0.21
C GLY A 36 9.80 -9.95 0.05
N ALA A 37 9.21 -10.96 0.64
CA ALA A 37 7.78 -11.30 0.53
C ALA A 37 6.97 -10.68 1.68
N THR A 38 7.01 -9.35 1.80
CA THR A 38 6.34 -8.61 2.87
C THR A 38 5.56 -7.39 2.37
N VAL A 39 4.68 -6.88 3.20
CA VAL A 39 4.08 -5.55 3.03
C VAL A 39 5.16 -4.50 3.20
N ARG A 40 5.29 -3.63 2.21
CA ARG A 40 6.29 -2.54 2.16
C ARG A 40 5.84 -1.34 2.98
N ALA A 41 6.80 -0.49 3.35
CA ALA A 41 6.48 0.82 3.91
C ALA A 41 5.45 1.55 3.05
N VAL A 42 4.44 2.15 3.69
CA VAL A 42 3.37 2.88 3.02
C VAL A 42 3.94 4.13 2.36
N VAL A 43 3.63 4.33 1.09
CA VAL A 43 4.02 5.54 0.36
C VAL A 43 2.94 6.60 0.52
N ALA A 44 3.33 7.81 0.85
CA ALA A 44 2.45 8.96 1.00
C ALA A 44 2.89 10.12 0.11
N CYS A 45 1.95 10.96 -0.31
CA CYS A 45 2.27 12.27 -0.87
C CYS A 45 2.29 13.33 0.24
N LYS A 46 2.56 14.60 -0.11
CA LYS A 46 2.66 15.72 0.85
C LYS A 46 1.38 16.03 1.63
N GLY A 47 0.20 15.53 1.19
CA GLY A 47 -1.06 15.83 1.85
C GLY A 47 -1.35 17.32 1.95
N THR A 48 -1.65 17.79 3.16
CA THR A 48 -2.00 19.18 3.45
C THR A 48 -0.88 20.20 3.22
N ASP A 49 0.39 19.77 3.14
CA ASP A 49 1.51 20.63 2.72
C ASP A 49 1.47 20.96 1.22
N CYS A 50 0.53 20.43 0.49
CA CYS A 50 0.29 20.69 -0.92
C CYS A 50 -1.03 21.47 -1.11
N ARG A 51 -1.01 22.50 -1.98
CA ARG A 51 -2.22 23.30 -2.31
C ARG A 51 -3.41 22.44 -2.79
N LYS A 52 -3.16 21.22 -3.27
CA LYS A 52 -4.18 20.29 -3.75
C LYS A 52 -4.52 19.19 -2.74
N GLY A 53 -3.85 19.17 -1.59
CA GLY A 53 -4.11 18.18 -0.55
C GLY A 53 -5.47 18.40 0.11
N MET A 54 -6.25 17.31 0.22
CA MET A 54 -7.62 17.34 0.71
C MET A 54 -7.75 16.84 2.16
N PHE A 55 -6.71 16.16 2.68
CA PHE A 55 -6.68 15.61 4.03
C PHE A 55 -5.23 15.38 4.51
N ASP A 56 -5.05 15.07 5.79
CA ASP A 56 -3.75 14.74 6.37
C ASP A 56 -3.32 13.33 5.94
N VAL A 57 -2.70 13.27 4.75
CA VAL A 57 -2.19 12.04 4.15
C VAL A 57 -1.12 11.39 5.02
N HIS A 58 -0.27 12.22 5.67
CA HIS A 58 0.86 11.70 6.44
C HIS A 58 0.38 10.99 7.70
N ALA A 59 -0.49 11.60 8.48
CA ALA A 59 -1.06 10.97 9.67
C ALA A 59 -1.80 9.66 9.31
N PHE A 60 -2.58 9.68 8.22
CA PHE A 60 -3.28 8.49 7.77
C PHE A 60 -2.32 7.38 7.30
N ALA A 61 -1.33 7.71 6.49
CA ALA A 61 -0.34 6.74 6.03
C ALA A 61 0.47 6.14 7.19
N CYS A 62 0.82 6.93 8.21
CA CYS A 62 1.52 6.44 9.41
C CYS A 62 0.67 5.42 10.19
N ARG A 63 -0.65 5.62 10.30
CA ARG A 63 -1.54 4.63 10.94
C ARG A 63 -1.55 3.30 10.18
N LEU A 64 -1.72 3.36 8.85
CA LEU A 64 -1.68 2.16 8.01
C LEU A 64 -0.30 1.48 8.05
N ASP A 65 0.77 2.26 8.02
CA ASP A 65 2.13 1.74 8.07
C ASP A 65 2.42 1.02 9.39
N LYS A 66 1.96 1.58 10.51
CA LYS A 66 2.09 0.96 11.84
C LYS A 66 1.37 -0.39 11.92
N GLU A 67 0.26 -0.53 11.22
CA GLU A 67 -0.57 -1.75 11.24
C GLU A 67 -0.07 -2.82 10.26
N PHE A 68 0.30 -2.43 9.04
CA PHE A 68 0.52 -3.38 7.96
C PHE A 68 1.98 -3.63 7.59
N TYR A 69 2.91 -2.75 7.97
CA TYR A 69 4.31 -2.88 7.61
C TYR A 69 4.92 -4.20 8.08
N GLY A 70 5.61 -4.89 7.17
CA GLY A 70 6.36 -6.10 7.48
C GLY A 70 5.53 -7.38 7.55
N ILE A 71 4.20 -7.32 7.40
CA ILE A 71 3.36 -8.52 7.35
C ILE A 71 3.81 -9.42 6.18
N ASP A 72 3.99 -10.70 6.46
CA ASP A 72 4.34 -11.69 5.46
C ASP A 72 3.20 -11.92 4.46
N VAL A 73 3.56 -11.95 3.19
CA VAL A 73 2.66 -12.17 2.05
C VAL A 73 3.37 -12.98 0.96
N PRO A 74 2.66 -13.59 0.00
CA PRO A 74 3.28 -14.41 -1.06
C PRO A 74 4.40 -13.70 -1.85
N LYS A 75 4.28 -12.38 -2.05
CA LYS A 75 5.33 -11.51 -2.60
C LYS A 75 5.10 -10.10 -2.14
N LYS A 76 6.07 -9.18 -2.36
CA LYS A 76 5.96 -7.76 -1.95
C LYS A 76 4.56 -7.19 -2.22
N PHE A 77 4.01 -6.50 -1.22
CA PHE A 77 2.74 -5.81 -1.28
C PHE A 77 2.95 -4.33 -1.00
N LYS A 78 2.32 -3.47 -1.76
CA LYS A 78 2.54 -2.02 -1.71
C LYS A 78 1.24 -1.29 -1.43
N ILE A 79 1.24 -0.49 -0.39
CA ILE A 79 0.15 0.43 -0.05
C ILE A 79 0.62 1.86 -0.33
N GLY A 80 -0.26 2.70 -0.88
CA GLY A 80 0.01 4.11 -1.08
C GLY A 80 -1.20 4.98 -0.80
N VAL A 81 -0.98 6.12 -0.13
CA VAL A 81 -2.00 7.08 0.25
C VAL A 81 -1.72 8.42 -0.43
N PHE A 82 -2.69 8.95 -1.15
CA PHE A 82 -2.52 10.15 -1.97
C PHE A 82 -3.66 11.14 -1.78
N GLY A 83 -3.32 12.42 -1.65
CA GLY A 83 -4.22 13.46 -1.17
C GLY A 83 -5.07 14.15 -2.24
N CYS A 84 -4.95 13.80 -3.52
CA CYS A 84 -5.71 14.48 -4.58
C CYS A 84 -5.64 13.72 -5.92
N LEU A 85 -6.49 14.12 -6.90
CA LEU A 85 -6.56 13.55 -8.25
C LEU A 85 -5.22 13.58 -9.03
N ASN A 86 -4.37 14.57 -8.79
CA ASN A 86 -3.08 14.66 -9.48
C ASN A 86 -2.15 13.48 -9.17
N SER A 87 -2.48 12.67 -8.18
CA SER A 87 -1.74 11.46 -7.82
C SER A 87 -2.42 10.16 -8.26
N LEU A 88 -3.47 10.24 -9.09
CA LEU A 88 -4.23 9.07 -9.55
C LEU A 88 -3.33 7.98 -10.14
N GLY A 89 -2.43 8.34 -11.03
CA GLY A 89 -1.48 7.38 -11.63
C GLY A 89 -0.59 6.68 -10.59
N LYS A 90 -0.25 7.38 -9.49
CA LYS A 90 0.52 6.79 -8.38
C LYS A 90 -0.33 5.82 -7.55
N ALA A 91 -1.61 6.16 -7.31
CA ALA A 91 -2.55 5.28 -6.62
C ALA A 91 -2.78 3.99 -7.42
N MET A 92 -3.04 4.12 -8.71
CA MET A 92 -3.25 2.99 -9.63
C MET A 92 -2.01 2.11 -9.82
N ALA A 93 -0.83 2.55 -9.37
CA ALA A 93 0.42 1.82 -9.46
C ALA A 93 0.74 0.97 -8.21
N GLN A 94 -0.09 1.02 -7.18
CA GLN A 94 0.08 0.27 -5.94
C GLN A 94 -0.76 -1.01 -5.94
N ASP A 95 -0.40 -1.98 -5.10
CA ASP A 95 -1.27 -3.14 -4.84
C ASP A 95 -2.58 -2.67 -4.17
N ILE A 96 -2.48 -1.67 -3.26
CA ILE A 96 -3.61 -0.86 -2.75
C ILE A 96 -3.25 0.62 -2.88
N GLY A 97 -4.04 1.38 -3.62
CA GLY A 97 -3.97 2.83 -3.68
C GLY A 97 -5.19 3.46 -3.04
N VAL A 98 -4.97 4.43 -2.15
CA VAL A 98 -6.01 5.15 -1.41
C VAL A 98 -5.99 6.61 -1.81
N MET A 99 -7.15 7.18 -2.14
CA MET A 99 -7.33 8.58 -2.52
C MET A 99 -8.61 9.15 -1.92
N PRO A 100 -8.73 10.47 -1.73
CA PRO A 100 -10.01 11.06 -1.35
C PRO A 100 -11.04 10.87 -2.47
N SER A 101 -12.29 10.61 -2.10
CA SER A 101 -13.40 10.61 -3.05
C SER A 101 -13.71 12.02 -3.52
N PHE A 102 -14.02 12.15 -4.80
CA PHE A 102 -14.42 13.42 -5.41
C PHE A 102 -15.94 13.59 -5.51
N THR A 103 -16.65 12.49 -5.36
CA THR A 103 -18.12 12.46 -5.37
C THR A 103 -18.71 12.47 -3.97
N GLU A 104 -17.98 11.95 -2.99
CA GLU A 104 -18.42 11.83 -1.60
C GLU A 104 -17.35 12.42 -0.66
N PRO A 105 -17.42 13.72 -0.33
CA PRO A 105 -16.46 14.37 0.57
C PRO A 105 -16.31 13.63 1.90
N GLY A 106 -15.07 13.48 2.38
CA GLY A 106 -14.76 12.77 3.62
C GLY A 106 -14.64 11.25 3.48
N LYS A 107 -14.91 10.70 2.29
CA LYS A 107 -14.67 9.29 1.98
C LYS A 107 -13.46 9.09 1.06
N PHE A 108 -13.06 7.86 0.89
CA PHE A 108 -11.86 7.44 0.16
C PHE A 108 -12.19 6.43 -0.95
N GLU A 109 -11.59 6.67 -2.11
CA GLU A 109 -11.60 5.76 -3.25
C GLU A 109 -10.43 4.77 -3.14
N ILE A 110 -10.68 3.52 -3.45
CA ILE A 110 -9.67 2.44 -3.37
C ILE A 110 -9.39 1.86 -4.75
N TYR A 111 -8.11 1.75 -5.08
CA TYR A 111 -7.61 1.10 -6.29
C TYR A 111 -6.84 -0.15 -5.89
N ILE A 112 -7.10 -1.30 -6.55
CA ILE A 112 -6.54 -2.59 -6.18
C ILE A 112 -5.81 -3.25 -7.35
N GLY A 113 -4.66 -3.87 -7.08
CA GLY A 113 -3.95 -4.70 -8.03
C GLY A 113 -3.11 -3.93 -9.04
N GLY A 114 -2.65 -2.73 -8.68
CA GLY A 114 -1.67 -2.01 -9.48
C GLY A 114 -0.30 -2.69 -9.48
N LEU A 115 0.36 -2.69 -10.62
CA LEU A 115 1.65 -3.31 -10.82
C LEU A 115 2.52 -2.41 -11.69
N LEU A 116 3.73 -2.10 -11.22
CA LEU A 116 4.78 -1.47 -12.02
C LEU A 116 5.93 -2.45 -12.27
N GLY A 117 6.70 -2.20 -13.29
CA GLY A 117 7.85 -2.98 -13.70
C GLY A 117 7.83 -3.25 -15.20
N ASN A 118 8.35 -4.38 -15.62
CA ASN A 118 8.42 -4.77 -17.04
C ASN A 118 7.04 -5.05 -17.69
N ARG A 119 6.01 -5.26 -16.88
CA ARG A 119 4.61 -5.44 -17.33
C ARG A 119 3.70 -4.57 -16.48
N PRO A 120 3.62 -3.26 -16.74
CA PRO A 120 2.81 -2.35 -15.94
C PRO A 120 1.31 -2.63 -16.16
N VAL A 121 0.57 -2.68 -15.04
CA VAL A 121 -0.89 -2.83 -15.06
C VAL A 121 -1.47 -1.85 -14.06
N GLN A 122 -2.51 -1.13 -14.47
CA GLN A 122 -3.22 -0.22 -13.58
C GLN A 122 -4.11 -0.97 -12.60
N GLY A 123 -4.13 -0.49 -11.35
CA GLY A 123 -5.08 -0.94 -10.35
C GLY A 123 -6.52 -0.66 -10.78
N LYS A 124 -7.41 -1.60 -10.47
CA LYS A 124 -8.84 -1.41 -10.73
C LYS A 124 -9.47 -0.58 -9.61
N HIS A 125 -10.28 0.38 -9.98
CA HIS A 125 -11.10 1.14 -9.06
C HIS A 125 -12.21 0.25 -8.47
N ILE A 126 -12.38 0.31 -7.15
CA ILE A 126 -13.52 -0.28 -6.46
C ILE A 126 -14.56 0.83 -6.29
N PRO A 127 -15.74 0.78 -6.95
CA PRO A 127 -16.71 1.87 -6.98
C PRO A 127 -17.55 1.93 -5.69
N VAL A 128 -16.88 1.90 -4.55
CA VAL A 128 -17.48 1.96 -3.20
C VAL A 128 -16.59 2.84 -2.34
N PRO A 129 -16.87 4.15 -2.23
CA PRO A 129 -16.13 5.04 -1.37
C PRO A 129 -16.33 4.68 0.10
N LEU A 130 -15.22 4.55 0.84
CA LEU A 130 -15.21 4.14 2.25
C LEU A 130 -14.90 5.33 3.16
N LYS A 131 -15.47 5.34 4.36
CA LYS A 131 -15.03 6.22 5.44
C LYS A 131 -13.61 5.84 5.88
N GLU A 132 -12.88 6.78 6.47
CA GLU A 132 -11.49 6.59 6.88
C GLU A 132 -11.29 5.36 7.78
N GLU A 133 -12.17 5.20 8.76
CA GLU A 133 -12.13 4.10 9.73
C GLU A 133 -12.30 2.71 9.08
N MET A 134 -12.95 2.63 7.90
CA MET A 134 -13.18 1.36 7.19
C MET A 134 -12.03 0.98 6.24
N VAL A 135 -11.11 1.91 5.94
CA VAL A 135 -10.03 1.66 4.96
C VAL A 135 -9.08 0.57 5.46
N ALA A 136 -8.75 0.57 6.76
CA ALA A 136 -7.87 -0.47 7.33
C ALA A 136 -8.50 -1.86 7.22
N ASP A 137 -9.80 -2.00 7.51
CA ASP A 137 -10.53 -3.26 7.37
C ASP A 137 -10.56 -3.75 5.91
N ALA A 138 -10.77 -2.84 4.98
CA ALA A 138 -10.74 -3.14 3.54
C ALA A 138 -9.35 -3.65 3.10
N ILE A 139 -8.27 -3.02 3.57
CA ILE A 139 -6.89 -3.46 3.29
C ILE A 139 -6.63 -4.83 3.90
N ARG A 140 -7.03 -5.05 5.15
CA ARG A 140 -6.85 -6.33 5.86
C ARG A 140 -7.53 -7.45 5.10
N TYR A 141 -8.77 -7.23 4.67
CA TYR A 141 -9.52 -8.21 3.90
C TYR A 141 -8.83 -8.59 2.58
N VAL A 142 -8.32 -7.60 1.82
CA VAL A 142 -7.57 -7.86 0.58
C VAL A 142 -6.26 -8.59 0.85
N LEU A 143 -5.57 -8.28 1.97
CA LEU A 143 -4.37 -9.01 2.40
C LEU A 143 -4.68 -10.47 2.73
N ASP A 144 -5.78 -10.74 3.42
CA ASP A 144 -6.20 -12.10 3.78
C ASP A 144 -6.56 -12.91 2.53
N ILE A 145 -7.28 -12.32 1.58
CA ILE A 145 -7.53 -12.94 0.26
C ILE A 145 -6.19 -13.27 -0.41
N TYR A 146 -5.25 -12.32 -0.42
CA TYR A 146 -3.96 -12.54 -1.07
C TYR A 146 -3.13 -13.61 -0.39
N LYS A 147 -3.08 -13.66 0.95
CA LYS A 147 -2.37 -14.68 1.72
C LYS A 147 -2.97 -16.08 1.52
N THR A 148 -4.30 -16.16 1.50
CA THR A 148 -5.02 -17.45 1.35
C THR A 148 -4.89 -18.02 -0.06
N ASN A 149 -4.89 -17.17 -1.09
CA ASN A 149 -5.03 -17.59 -2.48
C ASN A 149 -3.74 -17.53 -3.29
N GLY A 150 -2.76 -16.74 -2.84
CA GLY A 150 -1.50 -16.55 -3.54
C GLY A 150 -0.41 -17.52 -3.08
N ILE A 151 0.45 -17.90 -4.02
CA ILE A 151 1.66 -18.68 -3.74
C ILE A 151 2.90 -17.88 -4.17
N TYR A 152 4.03 -18.11 -3.50
CA TYR A 152 5.29 -17.49 -3.91
C TYR A 152 5.70 -17.97 -5.32
N PRO A 153 6.12 -17.07 -6.23
CA PRO A 153 6.32 -15.62 -6.10
C PRO A 153 5.20 -14.76 -6.75
N GLN A 154 3.94 -15.16 -6.68
CA GLN A 154 2.83 -14.43 -7.31
C GLN A 154 2.63 -13.05 -6.68
N ARG A 155 2.30 -12.06 -7.52
CA ARG A 155 1.82 -10.74 -7.08
C ARG A 155 0.31 -10.76 -6.90
N LEU A 156 -0.23 -9.87 -6.04
CA LEU A 156 -1.68 -9.74 -5.83
C LEU A 156 -2.44 -9.70 -7.16
N ARG A 157 -2.00 -8.87 -8.11
CA ARG A 157 -2.65 -8.75 -9.41
C ARG A 157 -2.75 -10.08 -10.16
N THR A 158 -1.71 -10.88 -10.15
CA THR A 158 -1.70 -12.20 -10.78
C THR A 158 -2.74 -13.11 -10.16
N VAL A 159 -2.80 -13.13 -8.82
CA VAL A 159 -3.79 -13.94 -8.08
C VAL A 159 -5.23 -13.54 -8.44
N LEU A 160 -5.49 -12.23 -8.51
CA LEU A 160 -6.82 -11.69 -8.84
C LEU A 160 -7.21 -11.88 -10.31
N ASP A 161 -6.25 -11.97 -11.22
CA ASP A 161 -6.50 -12.24 -12.64
C ASP A 161 -6.70 -13.74 -12.91
N ASP A 162 -5.99 -14.60 -12.18
CA ASP A 162 -6.14 -16.06 -12.25
C ASP A 162 -7.47 -16.53 -11.61
N LYS A 163 -7.93 -15.86 -10.54
CA LYS A 163 -9.15 -16.17 -9.79
C LYS A 163 -10.11 -15.00 -9.84
N LYS A 164 -10.82 -14.86 -10.94
CA LYS A 164 -11.67 -13.69 -11.22
C LYS A 164 -12.83 -13.51 -10.24
N GLU A 165 -13.28 -14.57 -9.60
CA GLU A 165 -14.30 -14.56 -8.55
C GLU A 165 -13.89 -13.72 -7.35
N LEU A 166 -12.59 -13.62 -7.04
CA LEU A 166 -12.09 -12.80 -5.93
C LEU A 166 -12.39 -11.31 -6.11
N TRP A 167 -12.49 -10.82 -7.35
CA TRP A 167 -12.93 -9.45 -7.61
C TRP A 167 -14.37 -9.21 -7.16
N GLN A 168 -15.26 -10.18 -7.34
CA GLN A 168 -16.65 -10.09 -6.92
C GLN A 168 -16.75 -10.13 -5.40
N GLU A 169 -15.97 -11.01 -4.77
CA GLU A 169 -15.87 -11.14 -3.32
C GLU A 169 -15.38 -9.84 -2.66
N ILE A 170 -14.31 -9.24 -3.17
CA ILE A 170 -13.81 -7.95 -2.71
C ILE A 170 -14.89 -6.87 -2.85
N ASN A 171 -15.53 -6.76 -4.01
CA ASN A 171 -16.59 -5.77 -4.23
C ASN A 171 -17.77 -5.96 -3.27
N TYR A 172 -18.16 -7.20 -2.99
CA TYR A 172 -19.23 -7.51 -2.05
C TYR A 172 -18.87 -7.06 -0.62
N TYR A 173 -17.65 -7.38 -0.18
CA TYR A 173 -17.15 -6.97 1.14
C TYR A 173 -17.09 -5.45 1.28
N PHE A 174 -16.56 -4.74 0.29
CA PHE A 174 -16.51 -3.27 0.30
C PHE A 174 -17.92 -2.65 0.40
N LYS A 175 -18.91 -3.22 -0.30
CA LYS A 175 -20.30 -2.78 -0.18
C LYS A 175 -20.87 -3.03 1.21
N SER A 176 -20.44 -4.06 1.92
CA SER A 176 -20.87 -4.31 3.29
C SER A 176 -20.26 -3.32 4.29
N LEU A 177 -19.01 -2.88 4.06
CA LEU A 177 -18.35 -1.85 4.86
C LEU A 177 -18.98 -0.45 4.69
N ALA A 178 -19.54 -0.16 3.52
CA ALA A 178 -20.09 1.16 3.21
C ALA A 178 -21.51 1.39 3.74
N LYS A 179 -22.15 0.35 4.30
CA LYS A 179 -23.49 0.43 4.92
C LYS A 179 -23.41 0.94 6.34
#